data_b84799f2504bcb27935bc7aa1c6b7622
#
_entry.id   b84799f2504bcb27935bc7aa1c6b7622
#
_cell.length_a   1.000
_cell.length_b   1.000
_cell.length_c   1.000
_cell.angle_alpha   90.00
_cell.angle_beta   90.00
_cell.angle_gamma   90.00
#
_symmetry.space_group_name_H-M   'P 1'
#
loop_
_entity.id
_entity.type
_entity.pdbx_description
1 polymer ?
#
loop_
_entity_poly.entity_id
_entity_poly.type
_entity_poly.pdbx_seq_one_letter_code
_entity_poly.pdbx_strand_id
1 'polypeptide(L)'
;WIDRYAPLREDIRAALDWSLSDQGVHVLGMRLTVSAMPLWQELSLLRDQGLYVGKALARLGESRTPSQRLNMALQLALGSFSYHTQGGTPQTIEAFRCARRLAEAGKDLAGQLRAVSGQMAVNLCCGDYREALAQSLHFDRLGPEAEPLLALSAQRLRVLAQHFAGNQALAQHNAEQVIQRMALSGHLNRFTHGFGVQYDQSVASLTILARILWLRGYPERAWRTASQALALALNINHGTSICYTLALAGVVIAYYNGDNKVAREQLDQLLQQSQKHSVQLFQTWARCYEGTLPMADVQGLGLVEDILVTFNAIEVSDGLFERARNGLAGWCTPEILRVRADSLTDRRAAETLLLEALGLAHQQGALAWELRCATSLARLWQAQGRVQPARDLLSSIYARFTEGFATQDLVRVRRLLDELQDKRPA
;
A
#
# COMPACT_ATOMS: atom_id res chain seq x y z
N TRP A 1 26.74 7.53 -7.48
CA TRP A 1 26.67 6.12 -7.83
C TRP A 1 25.86 5.91 -9.11
N ILE A 2 24.59 6.34 -9.20
CA ILE A 2 23.75 6.19 -10.39
C ILE A 2 24.41 6.82 -11.61
N ASP A 3 24.85 8.06 -11.52
CA ASP A 3 25.49 8.78 -12.63
C ASP A 3 26.70 8.04 -13.19
N ARG A 4 27.37 7.25 -12.35
CA ARG A 4 28.51 6.44 -12.75
C ARG A 4 28.09 5.16 -13.47
N TYR A 5 27.03 4.46 -13.01
CA TYR A 5 26.68 3.12 -13.50
C TYR A 5 25.54 3.12 -14.51
N ALA A 6 24.64 4.11 -14.52
CA ALA A 6 23.55 4.16 -15.49
C ALA A 6 24.03 4.20 -16.96
N PRO A 7 25.15 4.88 -17.32
CA PRO A 7 25.68 4.84 -18.67
C PRO A 7 26.18 3.43 -19.11
N LEU A 8 26.59 2.58 -18.14
CA LEU A 8 27.14 1.26 -18.41
C LEU A 8 26.07 0.17 -18.58
N ARG A 9 24.78 0.53 -18.62
CA ARG A 9 23.68 -0.44 -18.67
C ARG A 9 23.77 -1.39 -19.87
N GLU A 10 24.18 -0.89 -21.04
CA GLU A 10 24.32 -1.72 -22.24
C GLU A 10 25.52 -2.67 -22.14
N ASP A 11 26.61 -2.22 -21.56
CA ASP A 11 27.79 -3.07 -21.30
C ASP A 11 27.43 -4.18 -20.29
N ILE A 12 26.66 -3.85 -19.25
CA ILE A 12 26.19 -4.81 -18.26
C ILE A 12 25.26 -5.84 -18.92
N ARG A 13 24.35 -5.41 -19.83
CA ARG A 13 23.50 -6.32 -20.62
C ARG A 13 24.35 -7.26 -21.46
N ALA A 14 25.29 -6.73 -22.22
CA ALA A 14 26.18 -7.54 -23.06
C ALA A 14 27.00 -8.55 -22.24
N ALA A 15 27.52 -8.14 -21.09
CA ALA A 15 28.25 -9.01 -20.18
C ALA A 15 27.36 -10.11 -19.59
N LEU A 16 26.11 -9.81 -19.25
CA LEU A 16 25.12 -10.75 -18.75
C LEU A 16 24.69 -11.73 -19.85
N ASP A 17 24.43 -11.25 -21.07
CA ASP A 17 24.05 -12.11 -22.19
C ASP A 17 25.16 -13.10 -22.53
N TRP A 18 26.40 -12.65 -22.56
CA TRP A 18 27.55 -13.56 -22.78
C TRP A 18 27.73 -14.54 -21.62
N SER A 19 27.78 -14.02 -20.37
CA SER A 19 28.12 -14.89 -19.22
C SER A 19 27.06 -15.92 -18.87
N LEU A 20 25.78 -15.64 -19.19
CA LEU A 20 24.66 -16.57 -19.00
C LEU A 20 24.35 -17.43 -20.25
N SER A 21 25.08 -17.26 -21.38
CA SER A 21 24.98 -18.12 -22.56
C SER A 21 25.58 -19.50 -22.32
N ASP A 22 25.38 -20.44 -23.24
CA ASP A 22 25.94 -21.82 -23.13
C ASP A 22 27.45 -21.84 -23.11
N GLN A 23 28.12 -20.85 -23.72
CA GLN A 23 29.57 -20.73 -23.77
C GLN A 23 30.13 -19.82 -22.65
N GLY A 24 29.27 -19.25 -21.82
CA GLY A 24 29.63 -18.27 -20.80
C GLY A 24 30.11 -18.90 -19.48
N VAL A 25 30.53 -18.00 -18.58
CA VAL A 25 30.92 -18.36 -17.21
C VAL A 25 29.71 -18.14 -16.30
N HIS A 26 28.86 -19.14 -16.16
CA HIS A 26 27.55 -19.03 -15.50
C HIS A 26 27.63 -18.46 -14.08
N VAL A 27 28.64 -18.85 -13.28
CA VAL A 27 28.81 -18.31 -11.90
C VAL A 27 29.07 -16.82 -11.94
N LEU A 28 29.82 -16.31 -12.89
CA LEU A 28 30.05 -14.87 -13.07
C LEU A 28 28.77 -14.17 -13.48
N GLY A 29 28.01 -14.73 -14.43
CA GLY A 29 26.74 -14.20 -14.87
C GLY A 29 25.71 -14.10 -13.74
N MET A 30 25.57 -15.15 -12.92
CA MET A 30 24.69 -15.14 -11.75
C MET A 30 25.11 -14.07 -10.71
N ARG A 31 26.42 -13.95 -10.44
CA ARG A 31 26.95 -12.91 -9.52
C ARG A 31 26.72 -11.50 -10.07
N LEU A 32 26.95 -11.30 -11.37
CA LEU A 32 26.71 -10.01 -12.02
C LEU A 32 25.22 -9.67 -12.01
N THR A 33 24.33 -10.65 -12.23
CA THR A 33 22.87 -10.46 -12.11
C THR A 33 22.51 -9.89 -10.73
N VAL A 34 22.97 -10.52 -9.65
CA VAL A 34 22.71 -10.04 -8.28
C VAL A 34 23.29 -8.65 -8.04
N SER A 35 24.51 -8.39 -8.52
CA SER A 35 25.18 -7.09 -8.34
C SER A 35 24.53 -5.96 -9.14
N ALA A 36 23.86 -6.27 -10.26
CA ALA A 36 23.17 -5.31 -11.10
C ALA A 36 21.76 -4.98 -10.58
N MET A 37 21.18 -5.77 -9.66
CA MET A 37 19.82 -5.55 -9.14
C MET A 37 19.59 -4.13 -8.62
N PRO A 38 20.46 -3.53 -7.80
CA PRO A 38 20.26 -2.15 -7.35
C PRO A 38 20.14 -1.15 -8.51
N LEU A 39 20.89 -1.35 -9.58
CA LEU A 39 20.84 -0.50 -10.76
C LEU A 39 19.51 -0.62 -11.51
N TRP A 40 19.05 -1.85 -11.76
CA TRP A 40 17.75 -2.09 -12.40
C TRP A 40 16.60 -1.50 -11.60
N GLN A 41 16.64 -1.62 -10.29
CA GLN A 41 15.62 -1.10 -9.39
C GLN A 41 15.62 0.43 -9.36
N GLU A 42 16.79 1.06 -9.23
CA GLU A 42 16.94 2.51 -9.25
C GLU A 42 16.46 3.15 -10.56
N LEU A 43 16.70 2.47 -11.67
CA LEU A 43 16.27 2.93 -13.00
C LEU A 43 14.86 2.44 -13.36
N SER A 44 14.18 1.68 -12.49
CA SER A 44 12.87 1.07 -12.74
C SER A 44 12.85 0.19 -14.00
N LEU A 45 13.95 -0.55 -14.26
CA LEU A 45 14.14 -1.43 -15.42
C LEU A 45 13.66 -2.85 -15.09
N LEU A 46 12.36 -3.01 -14.82
CA LEU A 46 11.78 -4.30 -14.40
C LEU A 46 11.93 -5.40 -15.46
N ARG A 47 11.90 -5.07 -16.76
CA ARG A 47 12.08 -6.05 -17.83
C ARG A 47 13.46 -6.68 -17.79
N ASP A 48 14.51 -5.87 -17.61
CA ASP A 48 15.88 -6.36 -17.46
C ASP A 48 16.03 -7.23 -16.21
N GLN A 49 15.48 -6.77 -15.10
CA GLN A 49 15.45 -7.53 -13.85
C GLN A 49 14.85 -8.92 -14.08
N GLY A 50 13.66 -9.02 -14.66
CA GLY A 50 12.98 -10.30 -14.91
C GLY A 50 13.73 -11.22 -15.84
N LEU A 51 14.26 -10.67 -16.96
CA LEU A 51 15.01 -11.42 -17.95
C LEU A 51 16.26 -12.07 -17.34
N TYR A 52 17.09 -11.27 -16.68
CA TYR A 52 18.38 -11.78 -16.18
C TYR A 52 18.24 -12.61 -14.92
N VAL A 53 17.26 -12.33 -14.06
CA VAL A 53 16.93 -13.20 -12.91
C VAL A 53 16.45 -14.57 -13.41
N GLY A 54 15.59 -14.62 -14.43
CA GLY A 54 15.10 -15.86 -15.01
C GLY A 54 16.24 -16.69 -15.60
N LYS A 55 17.12 -16.08 -16.43
CA LYS A 55 18.33 -16.75 -16.99
C LYS A 55 19.25 -17.26 -15.88
N ALA A 56 19.52 -16.44 -14.85
CA ALA A 56 20.41 -16.80 -13.76
C ALA A 56 19.87 -17.96 -12.91
N LEU A 57 18.57 -18.01 -12.64
CA LEU A 57 17.93 -19.11 -11.92
C LEU A 57 17.94 -20.41 -12.74
N ALA A 58 17.75 -20.35 -14.05
CA ALA A 58 17.90 -21.52 -14.93
C ALA A 58 19.31 -22.12 -14.81
N ARG A 59 20.34 -21.28 -14.92
CA ARG A 59 21.75 -21.73 -14.78
C ARG A 59 22.08 -22.21 -13.37
N LEU A 60 21.45 -21.66 -12.34
CA LEU A 60 21.59 -22.13 -10.96
C LEU A 60 21.06 -23.56 -10.81
N GLY A 61 19.91 -23.87 -11.44
CA GLY A 61 19.31 -25.22 -11.44
C GLY A 61 20.19 -26.30 -12.10
N GLU A 62 21.06 -25.91 -13.04
CA GLU A 62 22.01 -26.80 -13.69
C GLU A 62 23.29 -27.06 -12.84
N SER A 63 23.51 -26.25 -11.78
CA SER A 63 24.70 -26.35 -10.93
C SER A 63 24.62 -27.54 -9.96
N ARG A 64 25.69 -28.37 -9.92
CA ARG A 64 25.80 -29.51 -8.98
C ARG A 64 25.92 -29.06 -7.51
N THR A 65 26.46 -27.86 -7.25
CA THR A 65 26.67 -27.27 -5.91
C THR A 65 26.27 -25.81 -5.91
N PRO A 66 24.96 -25.50 -5.91
CA PRO A 66 24.52 -24.13 -5.95
C PRO A 66 24.90 -23.37 -4.67
N SER A 67 25.45 -22.17 -4.82
CA SER A 67 25.73 -21.30 -3.68
C SER A 67 24.43 -20.87 -3.01
N GLN A 68 24.25 -21.23 -1.73
CA GLN A 68 23.06 -20.88 -0.94
C GLN A 68 22.82 -19.36 -0.91
N ARG A 69 23.88 -18.56 -0.71
CA ARG A 69 23.81 -17.11 -0.68
C ARG A 69 23.36 -16.52 -2.03
N LEU A 70 23.87 -17.10 -3.13
CA LEU A 70 23.51 -16.66 -4.48
C LEU A 70 22.06 -17.03 -4.81
N ASN A 71 21.64 -18.25 -4.46
CA ASN A 71 20.25 -18.68 -4.59
C ASN A 71 19.30 -17.75 -3.81
N MET A 72 19.60 -17.47 -2.54
CA MET A 72 18.82 -16.55 -1.72
C MET A 72 18.67 -15.17 -2.39
N ALA A 73 19.76 -14.60 -2.89
CA ALA A 73 19.72 -13.29 -3.54
C ALA A 73 18.91 -13.30 -4.84
N LEU A 74 19.00 -14.36 -5.64
CA LEU A 74 18.19 -14.52 -6.85
C LEU A 74 16.71 -14.75 -6.54
N GLN A 75 16.36 -15.47 -5.46
CA GLN A 75 14.98 -15.65 -5.02
C GLN A 75 14.37 -14.31 -4.51
N LEU A 76 15.15 -13.50 -3.79
CA LEU A 76 14.72 -12.14 -3.41
C LEU A 76 14.45 -11.27 -4.64
N ALA A 77 15.33 -11.35 -5.65
CA ALA A 77 15.18 -10.60 -6.89
C ALA A 77 13.96 -11.08 -7.70
N LEU A 78 13.72 -12.41 -7.76
CA LEU A 78 12.54 -12.99 -8.39
C LEU A 78 11.27 -12.53 -7.68
N GLY A 79 11.22 -12.61 -6.35
CA GLY A 79 10.07 -12.18 -5.56
C GLY A 79 9.75 -10.70 -5.78
N SER A 80 10.75 -9.84 -5.79
CA SER A 80 10.58 -8.41 -6.08
C SER A 80 10.04 -8.15 -7.49
N PHE A 81 10.60 -8.81 -8.50
CA PHE A 81 10.12 -8.71 -9.88
C PHE A 81 8.68 -9.21 -10.02
N SER A 82 8.39 -10.43 -9.51
CA SER A 82 7.05 -11.02 -9.59
C SER A 82 6.00 -10.16 -8.87
N TYR A 83 6.36 -9.55 -7.74
CA TYR A 83 5.47 -8.63 -7.03
C TYR A 83 5.07 -7.43 -7.92
N HIS A 84 6.03 -6.78 -8.57
CA HIS A 84 5.74 -5.61 -9.41
C HIS A 84 5.03 -5.94 -10.74
N THR A 85 5.06 -7.19 -11.15
CA THR A 85 4.43 -7.64 -12.40
C THR A 85 3.13 -8.40 -12.18
N GLN A 86 3.03 -9.20 -11.12
CA GLN A 86 1.94 -10.14 -10.90
C GLN A 86 1.21 -9.94 -9.55
N GLY A 87 1.77 -9.12 -8.65
CA GLY A 87 1.21 -8.94 -7.30
C GLY A 87 1.44 -10.15 -6.40
N GLY A 88 0.44 -10.44 -5.56
CA GLY A 88 0.50 -11.51 -4.55
C GLY A 88 0.21 -12.91 -5.06
N THR A 89 0.84 -13.34 -6.15
CA THR A 89 0.65 -14.68 -6.72
C THR A 89 1.38 -15.76 -5.92
N PRO A 90 0.99 -17.07 -6.07
CA PRO A 90 1.69 -18.18 -5.45
C PRO A 90 3.19 -18.21 -5.77
N GLN A 91 3.58 -17.83 -6.99
CA GLN A 91 4.99 -17.72 -7.38
C GLN A 91 5.74 -16.65 -6.59
N THR A 92 5.14 -15.48 -6.41
CA THR A 92 5.72 -14.38 -5.62
C THR A 92 5.90 -14.79 -4.16
N ILE A 93 4.88 -15.43 -3.59
CA ILE A 93 4.89 -15.95 -2.21
C ILE A 93 6.02 -16.95 -2.03
N GLU A 94 6.15 -17.93 -2.93
CA GLU A 94 7.15 -18.99 -2.81
C GLU A 94 8.57 -18.48 -2.99
N ALA A 95 8.79 -17.49 -3.87
CA ALA A 95 10.11 -16.88 -4.03
C ALA A 95 10.61 -16.24 -2.71
N PHE A 96 9.77 -15.44 -2.04
CA PHE A 96 10.14 -14.86 -0.75
C PHE A 96 10.24 -15.90 0.37
N ARG A 97 9.39 -16.94 0.37
CA ARG A 97 9.46 -18.05 1.32
C ARG A 97 10.76 -18.83 1.16
N CYS A 98 11.14 -19.14 -0.07
CA CYS A 98 12.41 -19.81 -0.39
C CYS A 98 13.61 -18.96 0.06
N ALA A 99 13.61 -17.67 -0.25
CA ALA A 99 14.65 -16.74 0.17
C ALA A 99 14.79 -16.71 1.70
N ARG A 100 13.67 -16.69 2.44
CA ARG A 100 13.66 -16.71 3.91
C ARG A 100 14.29 -17.99 4.46
N ARG A 101 13.87 -19.16 3.97
CA ARG A 101 14.46 -20.46 4.39
C ARG A 101 15.98 -20.50 4.17
N LEU A 102 16.44 -20.02 3.01
CA LEU A 102 17.87 -19.97 2.69
C LEU A 102 18.62 -19.00 3.61
N ALA A 103 18.03 -17.83 3.91
CA ALA A 103 18.63 -16.86 4.83
C ALA A 103 18.68 -17.38 6.27
N GLU A 104 17.65 -18.09 6.74
CA GLU A 104 17.61 -18.74 8.07
C GLU A 104 18.69 -19.82 8.18
N ALA A 105 18.82 -20.70 7.20
CA ALA A 105 19.84 -21.74 7.15
C ALA A 105 21.26 -21.16 7.10
N GLY A 106 21.44 -20.02 6.40
CA GLY A 106 22.71 -19.29 6.33
C GLY A 106 22.99 -18.35 7.51
N LYS A 107 22.08 -18.24 8.47
CA LYS A 107 22.12 -17.26 9.59
C LYS A 107 22.31 -15.80 9.11
N ASP A 108 21.80 -15.47 7.93
CA ASP A 108 21.85 -14.14 7.35
C ASP A 108 20.63 -13.32 7.80
N LEU A 109 20.79 -12.51 8.86
CA LEU A 109 19.71 -11.67 9.38
C LEU A 109 19.23 -10.66 8.33
N ALA A 110 20.12 -10.03 7.57
CA ALA A 110 19.73 -9.06 6.56
C ALA A 110 18.90 -9.70 5.44
N GLY A 111 19.29 -10.90 5.00
CA GLY A 111 18.53 -11.70 4.04
C GLY A 111 17.14 -12.10 4.58
N GLN A 112 17.07 -12.52 5.86
CA GLN A 112 15.79 -12.83 6.52
C GLN A 112 14.85 -11.63 6.51
N LEU A 113 15.33 -10.45 6.93
CA LEU A 113 14.51 -9.25 7.01
C LEU A 113 14.08 -8.73 5.62
N ARG A 114 14.93 -8.90 4.59
CA ARG A 114 14.53 -8.63 3.19
C ARG A 114 13.42 -9.56 2.73
N ALA A 115 13.51 -10.84 3.03
CA ALA A 115 12.46 -11.80 2.68
C ALA A 115 11.16 -11.53 3.43
N VAL A 116 11.22 -11.22 4.73
CA VAL A 116 10.06 -10.83 5.55
C VAL A 116 9.40 -9.57 5.01
N SER A 117 10.18 -8.56 4.60
CA SER A 117 9.64 -7.36 3.98
C SER A 117 8.87 -7.65 2.68
N GLY A 118 9.40 -8.55 1.85
CA GLY A 118 8.72 -9.00 0.63
C GLY A 118 7.43 -9.75 0.94
N GLN A 119 7.45 -10.68 1.90
CA GLN A 119 6.26 -11.40 2.37
C GLN A 119 5.20 -10.43 2.91
N MET A 120 5.62 -9.43 3.70
CA MET A 120 4.73 -8.40 4.21
C MET A 120 4.08 -7.59 3.09
N ALA A 121 4.84 -7.20 2.05
CA ALA A 121 4.29 -6.50 0.89
C ALA A 121 3.24 -7.34 0.14
N VAL A 122 3.49 -8.64 -0.01
CA VAL A 122 2.54 -9.59 -0.60
C VAL A 122 1.28 -9.69 0.25
N ASN A 123 1.40 -9.87 1.57
CA ASN A 123 0.26 -9.96 2.47
C ASN A 123 -0.59 -8.68 2.45
N LEU A 124 0.04 -7.51 2.43
CA LEU A 124 -0.67 -6.23 2.29
C LEU A 124 -1.41 -6.16 0.94
N CYS A 125 -0.79 -6.59 -0.14
CA CYS A 125 -1.41 -6.62 -1.46
C CYS A 125 -2.63 -7.56 -1.51
N CYS A 126 -2.52 -8.72 -0.85
CA CYS A 126 -3.60 -9.70 -0.73
C CYS A 126 -4.70 -9.31 0.27
N GLY A 127 -4.50 -8.26 1.06
CA GLY A 127 -5.44 -7.85 2.11
C GLY A 127 -5.28 -8.61 3.44
N ASP A 128 -4.16 -9.33 3.63
CA ASP A 128 -3.86 -10.04 4.88
C ASP A 128 -3.08 -9.13 5.85
N TYR A 129 -3.79 -8.16 6.40
CA TYR A 129 -3.19 -7.10 7.22
C TYR A 129 -2.73 -7.58 8.59
N ARG A 130 -3.40 -8.60 9.15
CA ARG A 130 -3.02 -9.20 10.43
C ARG A 130 -1.66 -9.88 10.34
N GLU A 131 -1.45 -10.68 9.31
CA GLU A 131 -0.18 -11.36 9.08
C GLU A 131 0.93 -10.34 8.76
N ALA A 132 0.64 -9.32 7.96
CA ALA A 132 1.59 -8.26 7.68
C ALA A 132 2.04 -7.52 8.96
N LEU A 133 1.12 -7.25 9.90
CA LEU A 133 1.45 -6.67 11.20
C LEU A 133 2.30 -7.61 12.05
N ALA A 134 1.95 -8.90 12.11
CA ALA A 134 2.73 -9.91 12.84
C ALA A 134 4.15 -10.02 12.27
N GLN A 135 4.29 -10.02 10.95
CA GLN A 135 5.60 -10.05 10.29
C GLN A 135 6.44 -8.81 10.58
N SER A 136 5.82 -7.64 10.75
CA SER A 136 6.55 -6.41 11.07
C SER A 136 7.31 -6.48 12.40
N LEU A 137 6.92 -7.37 13.31
CA LEU A 137 7.63 -7.60 14.58
C LEU A 137 9.01 -8.25 14.40
N HIS A 138 9.27 -8.91 13.26
CA HIS A 138 10.60 -9.43 12.98
C HIS A 138 11.66 -8.33 12.86
N PHE A 139 11.26 -7.10 12.54
CA PHE A 139 12.17 -5.96 12.46
C PHE A 139 12.69 -5.51 13.85
N ASP A 140 12.06 -5.93 14.96
CA ASP A 140 12.56 -5.70 16.33
C ASP A 140 13.86 -6.45 16.63
N ARG A 141 14.20 -7.44 15.79
CA ARG A 141 15.47 -8.16 15.86
C ARG A 141 16.68 -7.35 15.41
N LEU A 142 16.44 -6.19 14.75
CA LEU A 142 17.49 -5.22 14.50
C LEU A 142 17.93 -4.61 15.81
N GLY A 143 19.17 -4.90 16.18
CA GLY A 143 19.77 -4.34 17.40
C GLY A 143 20.10 -2.83 17.24
N PRO A 144 20.53 -2.18 18.32
CA PRO A 144 20.92 -0.78 18.32
C PRO A 144 22.12 -0.48 17.42
N GLU A 145 22.93 -1.49 17.11
CA GLU A 145 24.07 -1.43 16.18
C GLU A 145 23.66 -1.44 14.69
N ALA A 146 22.35 -1.56 14.39
CA ALA A 146 21.89 -1.58 13.01
C ALA A 146 22.19 -0.26 12.30
N GLU A 147 22.54 -0.37 11.01
CA GLU A 147 22.72 0.82 10.17
C GLU A 147 21.49 1.75 10.26
N PRO A 148 21.68 3.06 10.51
CA PRO A 148 20.55 3.98 10.76
C PRO A 148 19.48 3.97 9.66
N LEU A 149 19.89 3.87 8.38
CA LEU A 149 18.95 3.83 7.26
C LEU A 149 18.14 2.52 7.22
N LEU A 150 18.76 1.41 7.60
CA LEU A 150 18.08 0.13 7.72
C LEU A 150 17.04 0.16 8.84
N ALA A 151 17.41 0.75 9.98
CA ALA A 151 16.48 0.95 11.10
C ALA A 151 15.29 1.85 10.73
N LEU A 152 15.51 2.94 9.97
CA LEU A 152 14.44 3.80 9.45
C LEU A 152 13.53 3.05 8.48
N SER A 153 14.09 2.24 7.58
CA SER A 153 13.30 1.40 6.67
C SER A 153 12.41 0.41 7.43
N ALA A 154 12.93 -0.22 8.49
CA ALA A 154 12.18 -1.12 9.36
C ALA A 154 11.02 -0.39 10.07
N GLN A 155 11.29 0.81 10.62
CA GLN A 155 10.27 1.64 11.26
C GLN A 155 9.17 2.05 10.27
N ARG A 156 9.53 2.45 9.04
CA ARG A 156 8.56 2.77 7.98
C ARG A 156 7.67 1.57 7.65
N LEU A 157 8.24 0.37 7.51
CA LEU A 157 7.48 -0.84 7.25
C LEU A 157 6.51 -1.17 8.40
N ARG A 158 6.91 -0.90 9.64
CA ARG A 158 6.00 -1.01 10.79
C ARG A 158 4.84 -0.02 10.72
N VAL A 159 5.10 1.24 10.35
CA VAL A 159 4.05 2.24 10.12
C VAL A 159 3.05 1.76 9.07
N LEU A 160 3.55 1.23 7.96
CA LEU A 160 2.72 0.67 6.89
C LEU A 160 1.80 -0.45 7.42
N ALA A 161 2.35 -1.40 8.17
CA ALA A 161 1.59 -2.50 8.76
C ALA A 161 0.56 -2.00 9.79
N GLN A 162 0.91 -1.04 10.65
CA GLN A 162 0.02 -0.42 11.62
C GLN A 162 -1.17 0.29 10.96
N HIS A 163 -0.90 1.05 9.88
CA HIS A 163 -1.96 1.72 9.11
C HIS A 163 -2.97 0.72 8.56
N PHE A 164 -2.51 -0.30 7.84
CA PHE A 164 -3.40 -1.27 7.23
C PHE A 164 -4.07 -2.21 8.24
N ALA A 165 -3.47 -2.42 9.40
CA ALA A 165 -4.13 -3.13 10.51
C ALA A 165 -5.21 -2.29 11.23
N GLY A 166 -5.34 -0.99 10.92
CA GLY A 166 -6.35 -0.11 11.49
C GLY A 166 -5.87 0.76 12.66
N ASN A 167 -4.60 0.75 13.03
CA ASN A 167 -4.07 1.52 14.17
C ASN A 167 -3.68 2.95 13.76
N GLN A 168 -4.64 3.79 13.34
CA GLN A 168 -4.35 5.07 12.67
C GLN A 168 -3.61 6.09 13.55
N ALA A 169 -3.97 6.21 14.83
CA ALA A 169 -3.33 7.16 15.74
C ALA A 169 -1.85 6.81 15.97
N LEU A 170 -1.55 5.53 16.22
CA LEU A 170 -0.18 5.04 16.40
C LEU A 170 0.63 5.15 15.10
N ALA A 171 0.01 4.81 13.97
CA ALA A 171 0.63 4.91 12.66
C ALA A 171 0.98 6.35 12.30
N GLN A 172 0.11 7.33 12.60
CA GLN A 172 0.40 8.76 12.40
C GLN A 172 1.62 9.20 13.21
N HIS A 173 1.61 8.94 14.52
CA HIS A 173 2.71 9.32 15.41
C HIS A 173 4.05 8.76 14.92
N ASN A 174 4.09 7.46 14.61
CA ASN A 174 5.31 6.81 14.14
C ASN A 174 5.73 7.29 12.73
N ALA A 175 4.78 7.59 11.83
CA ALA A 175 5.07 8.11 10.50
C ALA A 175 5.75 9.48 10.57
N GLU A 176 5.20 10.38 11.38
CA GLU A 176 5.76 11.72 11.59
C GLU A 176 7.18 11.65 12.16
N GLN A 177 7.44 10.76 13.12
CA GLN A 177 8.78 10.53 13.66
C GLN A 177 9.76 10.00 12.60
N VAL A 178 9.35 9.03 11.79
CA VAL A 178 10.20 8.46 10.72
C VAL A 178 10.56 9.54 9.71
N ILE A 179 9.59 10.34 9.26
CA ILE A 179 9.82 11.42 8.29
C ILE A 179 10.76 12.48 8.87
N GLN A 180 10.56 12.88 10.13
CA GLN A 180 11.46 13.84 10.80
C GLN A 180 12.89 13.32 10.89
N ARG A 181 13.08 12.03 11.26
CA ARG A 181 14.42 11.42 11.31
C ARG A 181 15.06 11.31 9.93
N MET A 182 14.29 10.99 8.89
CA MET A 182 14.79 11.01 7.51
C MET A 182 15.27 12.38 7.07
N ALA A 183 14.51 13.44 7.41
CA ALA A 183 14.92 14.82 7.10
C ALA A 183 16.20 15.24 7.82
N LEU A 184 16.36 14.86 9.08
CA LEU A 184 17.57 15.17 9.88
C LEU A 184 18.81 14.39 9.43
N SER A 185 18.65 13.21 8.84
CA SER A 185 19.77 12.39 8.38
C SER A 185 20.50 12.98 7.16
N GLY A 186 19.98 14.04 6.54
CA GLY A 186 20.54 14.65 5.32
C GLY A 186 20.43 13.75 4.08
N HIS A 187 19.90 12.54 4.22
CA HIS A 187 19.69 11.59 3.15
C HIS A 187 18.30 11.79 2.53
N LEU A 188 18.03 13.00 2.04
CA LEU A 188 16.87 13.30 1.18
C LEU A 188 16.97 12.62 -0.18
N ASN A 189 18.10 11.98 -0.43
CA ASN A 189 18.40 11.36 -1.70
C ASN A 189 17.91 9.92 -1.69
N ARG A 190 17.28 9.54 -2.78
CA ARG A 190 16.99 8.26 -3.33
C ARG A 190 17.61 7.12 -2.52
N PHE A 191 16.82 6.52 -1.67
CA PHE A 191 17.23 5.42 -0.83
C PHE A 191 16.37 4.20 -1.11
N THR A 192 16.93 3.31 -1.92
CA THR A 192 16.27 2.07 -2.32
C THR A 192 16.88 0.84 -1.66
N HIS A 193 17.97 0.98 -0.91
CA HIS A 193 18.63 -0.12 -0.22
C HIS A 193 17.85 -0.65 0.99
N GLY A 194 16.51 -0.55 0.91
CA GLY A 194 15.62 -1.09 1.91
C GLY A 194 15.45 -2.60 1.82
N PHE A 195 14.49 -3.08 2.55
CA PHE A 195 14.06 -4.47 2.54
C PHE A 195 13.08 -4.73 1.40
N GLY A 196 13.24 -5.82 0.67
CA GLY A 196 12.22 -6.44 -0.19
C GLY A 196 11.78 -5.64 -1.40
N VAL A 197 10.54 -5.20 -1.41
CA VAL A 197 9.91 -4.41 -2.47
C VAL A 197 10.37 -2.97 -2.37
N GLN A 198 10.95 -2.44 -3.45
CA GLN A 198 11.71 -1.20 -3.37
C GLN A 198 10.95 -0.01 -3.93
N TYR A 199 10.57 0.87 -3.00
CA TYR A 199 10.15 2.23 -3.25
C TYR A 199 11.14 3.18 -2.58
N ASP A 200 11.27 4.40 -3.09
CA ASP A 200 12.00 5.43 -2.34
C ASP A 200 11.40 5.61 -0.95
N GLN A 201 12.22 5.59 0.08
CA GLN A 201 11.77 5.53 1.47
C GLN A 201 11.03 6.80 1.88
N SER A 202 11.47 7.96 1.42
CA SER A 202 10.83 9.25 1.72
C SER A 202 9.48 9.36 1.01
N VAL A 203 9.42 9.00 -0.27
CA VAL A 203 8.18 8.97 -1.05
C VAL A 203 7.17 8.02 -0.42
N ALA A 204 7.59 6.80 -0.08
CA ALA A 204 6.70 5.81 0.51
C ALA A 204 6.19 6.23 1.90
N SER A 205 7.03 6.88 2.72
CA SER A 205 6.61 7.40 4.02
C SER A 205 5.54 8.50 3.89
N LEU A 206 5.75 9.47 2.99
CA LEU A 206 4.79 10.54 2.71
C LEU A 206 3.48 9.98 2.14
N THR A 207 3.56 9.01 1.23
CA THR A 207 2.37 8.37 0.63
C THR A 207 1.47 7.74 1.70
N ILE A 208 2.04 7.01 2.65
CA ILE A 208 1.26 6.38 3.71
C ILE A 208 0.79 7.39 4.75
N LEU A 209 1.60 8.40 5.09
CA LEU A 209 1.16 9.49 5.95
C LEU A 209 -0.05 10.23 5.37
N ALA A 210 -0.08 10.47 4.05
CA ALA A 210 -1.23 11.09 3.40
C ALA A 210 -2.53 10.29 3.60
N ARG A 211 -2.50 8.96 3.46
CA ARG A 211 -3.65 8.09 3.74
C ARG A 211 -4.09 8.16 5.21
N ILE A 212 -3.12 8.06 6.12
CA ILE A 212 -3.36 8.14 7.56
C ILE A 212 -4.02 9.48 7.91
N LEU A 213 -3.50 10.60 7.42
CA LEU A 213 -4.04 11.94 7.66
C LEU A 213 -5.48 12.06 7.18
N TRP A 214 -5.81 11.50 5.99
CA TRP A 214 -7.18 11.53 5.50
C TRP A 214 -8.14 10.78 6.43
N LEU A 215 -7.77 9.56 6.84
CA LEU A 215 -8.56 8.76 7.79
C LEU A 215 -8.73 9.45 9.14
N ARG A 216 -7.71 10.17 9.59
CA ARG A 216 -7.71 10.94 10.83
C ARG A 216 -8.55 12.21 10.78
N GLY A 217 -9.14 12.57 9.62
CA GLY A 217 -9.98 13.74 9.43
C GLY A 217 -9.22 15.01 9.01
N TYR A 218 -8.05 14.86 8.39
CA TYR A 218 -7.24 15.97 7.88
C TYR A 218 -7.12 15.91 6.34
N PRO A 219 -8.21 16.11 5.58
CA PRO A 219 -8.21 15.89 4.13
C PRO A 219 -7.35 16.89 3.34
N GLU A 220 -7.22 18.15 3.80
CA GLU A 220 -6.36 19.14 3.13
C GLU A 220 -4.88 18.84 3.36
N ARG A 221 -4.50 18.48 4.59
CA ARG A 221 -3.14 18.02 4.91
C ARG A 221 -2.81 16.74 4.15
N ALA A 222 -3.76 15.80 4.06
CA ALA A 222 -3.61 14.56 3.31
C ALA A 222 -3.31 14.83 1.84
N TRP A 223 -4.07 15.71 1.19
CA TRP A 223 -3.86 16.08 -0.21
C TRP A 223 -2.51 16.76 -0.43
N ARG A 224 -2.14 17.73 0.44
CA ARG A 224 -0.83 18.38 0.37
C ARG A 224 0.32 17.38 0.51
N THR A 225 0.20 16.44 1.45
CA THR A 225 1.22 15.39 1.67
C THR A 225 1.31 14.43 0.48
N ALA A 226 0.18 14.03 -0.12
CA ALA A 226 0.16 13.20 -1.33
C ALA A 226 0.81 13.92 -2.53
N SER A 227 0.49 15.21 -2.71
CA SER A 227 1.09 16.04 -3.76
C SER A 227 2.61 16.22 -3.57
N GLN A 228 3.05 16.39 -2.33
CA GLN A 228 4.48 16.43 -1.99
C GLN A 228 5.19 15.11 -2.31
N ALA A 229 4.57 13.97 -1.95
CA ALA A 229 5.10 12.64 -2.26
C ALA A 229 5.25 12.44 -3.77
N LEU A 230 4.22 12.82 -4.55
CA LEU A 230 4.24 12.71 -6.01
C LEU A 230 5.30 13.61 -6.64
N ALA A 231 5.39 14.87 -6.20
CA ALA A 231 6.40 15.80 -6.69
C ALA A 231 7.83 15.28 -6.43
N LEU A 232 8.08 14.72 -5.24
CA LEU A 232 9.35 14.09 -4.90
C LEU A 232 9.63 12.89 -5.81
N ALA A 233 8.65 11.99 -6.01
CA ALA A 233 8.79 10.81 -6.85
C ALA A 233 9.10 11.17 -8.32
N LEU A 234 8.46 12.21 -8.85
CA LEU A 234 8.72 12.73 -10.19
C LEU A 234 10.11 13.36 -10.30
N ASN A 235 10.53 14.16 -9.29
CA ASN A 235 11.84 14.78 -9.27
C ASN A 235 12.99 13.77 -9.28
N ILE A 236 12.87 12.69 -8.49
CA ILE A 236 13.85 11.60 -8.51
C ILE A 236 13.71 10.66 -9.72
N ASN A 237 12.66 10.83 -10.53
CA ASN A 237 12.34 10.01 -11.71
C ASN A 237 12.34 8.50 -11.42
N HIS A 238 11.71 8.08 -10.31
CA HIS A 238 11.63 6.67 -9.90
C HIS A 238 10.25 6.10 -10.23
N GLY A 239 10.11 5.38 -11.34
CA GLY A 239 8.84 4.93 -11.89
C GLY A 239 7.97 4.11 -10.94
N THR A 240 8.56 3.17 -10.20
CA THR A 240 7.82 2.37 -9.22
C THR A 240 7.28 3.22 -8.07
N SER A 241 8.03 4.23 -7.60
CA SER A 241 7.57 5.16 -6.55
C SER A 241 6.48 6.11 -7.06
N ILE A 242 6.58 6.57 -8.31
CA ILE A 242 5.52 7.38 -8.94
C ILE A 242 4.21 6.59 -8.96
N CYS A 243 4.24 5.36 -9.49
CA CYS A 243 3.05 4.50 -9.56
C CYS A 243 2.49 4.17 -8.17
N TYR A 244 3.36 3.89 -7.19
CA TYR A 244 2.96 3.63 -5.81
C TYR A 244 2.21 4.81 -5.19
N THR A 245 2.72 6.02 -5.36
CA THR A 245 2.09 7.23 -4.82
C THR A 245 0.75 7.53 -5.49
N LEU A 246 0.70 7.44 -6.82
CA LEU A 246 -0.53 7.64 -7.58
C LEU A 246 -1.61 6.62 -7.18
N ALA A 247 -1.25 5.33 -7.10
CA ALA A 247 -2.20 4.25 -6.80
C ALA A 247 -2.73 4.29 -5.36
N LEU A 248 -1.87 4.60 -4.38
CA LEU A 248 -2.24 4.51 -2.97
C LEU A 248 -2.68 5.83 -2.34
N ALA A 249 -2.26 6.98 -2.88
CA ALA A 249 -2.60 8.28 -2.31
C ALA A 249 -3.25 9.21 -3.34
N GLY A 250 -2.65 9.44 -4.49
CA GLY A 250 -3.14 10.43 -5.45
C GLY A 250 -4.58 10.18 -5.87
N VAL A 251 -4.84 9.03 -6.49
CA VAL A 251 -6.19 8.62 -6.93
C VAL A 251 -7.14 8.50 -5.73
N VAL A 252 -6.69 7.81 -4.68
CA VAL A 252 -7.55 7.47 -3.53
C VAL A 252 -8.03 8.72 -2.79
N ILE A 253 -7.13 9.65 -2.47
CA ILE A 253 -7.49 10.86 -1.71
C ILE A 253 -8.34 11.81 -2.57
N ALA A 254 -8.07 11.89 -3.89
CA ALA A 254 -8.91 12.68 -4.79
C ALA A 254 -10.35 12.15 -4.83
N TYR A 255 -10.56 10.82 -4.94
CA TYR A 255 -11.89 10.21 -4.82
C TYR A 255 -12.55 10.48 -3.47
N TYR A 256 -11.80 10.32 -2.38
CA TYR A 256 -12.34 10.56 -1.04
C TYR A 256 -12.74 12.02 -0.81
N ASN A 257 -12.03 12.97 -1.41
CA ASN A 257 -12.39 14.39 -1.34
C ASN A 257 -13.58 14.75 -2.24
N GLY A 258 -13.98 13.83 -3.14
CA GLY A 258 -15.05 14.04 -4.12
C GLY A 258 -14.61 14.83 -5.35
N ASP A 259 -13.29 14.98 -5.56
CA ASP A 259 -12.74 15.63 -6.76
C ASP A 259 -12.52 14.61 -7.88
N ASN A 260 -13.62 14.24 -8.54
CA ASN A 260 -13.62 13.24 -9.60
C ASN A 260 -12.77 13.65 -10.80
N LYS A 261 -12.58 14.96 -11.04
CA LYS A 261 -11.74 15.44 -12.13
C LYS A 261 -10.28 15.14 -11.84
N VAL A 262 -9.80 15.56 -10.67
CA VAL A 262 -8.43 15.31 -10.22
C VAL A 262 -8.17 13.80 -10.09
N ALA A 263 -9.15 13.03 -9.56
CA ALA A 263 -9.01 11.58 -9.48
C ALA A 263 -8.77 10.94 -10.85
N ARG A 264 -9.48 11.38 -11.88
CA ARG A 264 -9.28 10.90 -13.26
C ARG A 264 -7.92 11.31 -13.82
N GLU A 265 -7.50 12.56 -13.63
CA GLU A 265 -6.16 13.03 -14.05
C GLU A 265 -5.03 12.22 -13.39
N GLN A 266 -5.17 11.90 -12.09
CA GLN A 266 -4.21 11.06 -11.36
C GLN A 266 -4.22 9.60 -11.89
N LEU A 267 -5.39 9.09 -12.27
CA LEU A 267 -5.55 7.76 -12.81
C LEU A 267 -4.94 7.62 -14.21
N ASP A 268 -5.17 8.60 -15.09
CA ASP A 268 -4.54 8.68 -16.42
C ASP A 268 -3.01 8.72 -16.28
N GLN A 269 -2.50 9.50 -15.33
CA GLN A 269 -1.08 9.56 -15.03
C GLN A 269 -0.55 8.21 -14.52
N LEU A 270 -1.30 7.50 -13.67
CA LEU A 270 -0.94 6.17 -13.21
C LEU A 270 -0.82 5.17 -14.36
N LEU A 271 -1.79 5.15 -15.27
CA LEU A 271 -1.76 4.31 -16.47
C LEU A 271 -0.54 4.61 -17.34
N GLN A 272 -0.30 5.88 -17.63
CA GLN A 272 0.86 6.31 -18.42
C GLN A 272 2.19 5.90 -17.79
N GLN A 273 2.39 6.18 -16.51
CA GLN A 273 3.64 5.89 -15.82
C GLN A 273 3.86 4.37 -15.64
N SER A 274 2.81 3.63 -15.32
CA SER A 274 2.92 2.18 -15.16
C SER A 274 3.20 1.47 -16.49
N GLN A 275 2.70 1.96 -17.61
CA GLN A 275 3.04 1.48 -18.96
C GLN A 275 4.49 1.80 -19.30
N LYS A 276 4.90 3.06 -19.11
CA LYS A 276 6.26 3.55 -19.39
C LYS A 276 7.32 2.71 -18.65
N HIS A 277 7.08 2.39 -17.38
CA HIS A 277 8.01 1.66 -16.53
C HIS A 277 7.72 0.16 -16.41
N SER A 278 6.76 -0.36 -17.18
CA SER A 278 6.36 -1.79 -17.21
C SER A 278 5.98 -2.35 -15.84
N VAL A 279 5.33 -1.54 -14.98
CA VAL A 279 4.86 -1.94 -13.64
C VAL A 279 3.44 -2.50 -13.76
N GLN A 280 3.32 -3.76 -14.24
CA GLN A 280 2.03 -4.39 -14.55
C GLN A 280 1.08 -4.42 -13.36
N LEU A 281 1.58 -4.58 -12.14
CA LEU A 281 0.78 -4.53 -10.92
C LEU A 281 -0.07 -3.25 -10.89
N PHE A 282 0.53 -2.09 -11.11
CA PHE A 282 -0.19 -0.82 -11.06
C PHE A 282 -1.00 -0.52 -12.33
N GLN A 283 -0.70 -1.16 -13.46
CA GLN A 283 -1.60 -1.15 -14.61
C GLN A 283 -2.91 -1.89 -14.28
N THR A 284 -2.80 -3.05 -13.62
CA THR A 284 -3.96 -3.82 -13.16
C THR A 284 -4.78 -3.01 -12.14
N TRP A 285 -4.15 -2.37 -11.16
CA TRP A 285 -4.82 -1.50 -10.20
C TRP A 285 -5.59 -0.36 -10.89
N ALA A 286 -4.94 0.34 -11.82
CA ALA A 286 -5.57 1.42 -12.55
C ALA A 286 -6.82 0.96 -13.32
N ARG A 287 -6.75 -0.18 -14.00
CA ARG A 287 -7.90 -0.77 -14.71
C ARG A 287 -9.04 -1.19 -13.77
N CYS A 288 -8.72 -1.66 -12.55
CA CYS A 288 -9.72 -1.92 -11.52
C CYS A 288 -10.39 -0.61 -11.05
N TYR A 289 -9.60 0.45 -10.84
CA TYR A 289 -10.12 1.77 -10.46
C TYR A 289 -11.01 2.41 -11.54
N GLU A 290 -10.70 2.17 -12.82
CA GLU A 290 -11.54 2.59 -13.95
C GLU A 290 -12.82 1.76 -14.11
N GLY A 291 -12.89 0.58 -13.46
CA GLY A 291 -13.95 -0.39 -13.70
C GLY A 291 -13.84 -1.15 -15.03
N THR A 292 -12.69 -1.04 -15.73
CA THR A 292 -12.44 -1.75 -17.00
C THR A 292 -11.93 -3.17 -16.79
N LEU A 293 -11.53 -3.52 -15.56
CA LEU A 293 -11.15 -4.87 -15.16
C LEU A 293 -11.91 -5.26 -13.89
N PRO A 294 -12.86 -6.22 -13.96
CA PRO A 294 -13.61 -6.70 -12.81
C PRO A 294 -12.71 -7.39 -11.78
N MET A 295 -12.99 -7.21 -10.48
CA MET A 295 -12.25 -7.87 -9.40
C MET A 295 -12.31 -9.40 -9.46
N ALA A 296 -13.39 -9.97 -10.01
CA ALA A 296 -13.54 -11.42 -10.20
C ALA A 296 -12.43 -12.02 -11.10
N ASP A 297 -11.87 -11.22 -12.01
CA ASP A 297 -10.84 -11.63 -12.95
C ASP A 297 -9.42 -11.44 -12.40
N VAL A 298 -9.28 -10.98 -11.15
CA VAL A 298 -8.00 -10.62 -10.55
C VAL A 298 -7.77 -11.40 -9.26
N GLN A 299 -6.59 -11.97 -9.10
CA GLN A 299 -6.20 -12.69 -7.89
C GLN A 299 -5.10 -11.96 -7.13
N GLY A 300 -5.08 -12.12 -5.79
CA GLY A 300 -4.01 -11.59 -4.95
C GLY A 300 -3.98 -10.06 -4.81
N LEU A 301 -5.10 -9.37 -5.08
CA LEU A 301 -5.26 -7.92 -4.97
C LEU A 301 -6.36 -7.50 -4.00
N GLY A 302 -6.47 -8.15 -2.85
CA GLY A 302 -7.48 -7.84 -1.82
C GLY A 302 -7.41 -6.39 -1.33
N LEU A 303 -6.23 -5.75 -1.34
CA LEU A 303 -6.13 -4.32 -1.02
C LEU A 303 -6.86 -3.43 -2.05
N VAL A 304 -6.86 -3.80 -3.33
CA VAL A 304 -7.62 -3.06 -4.37
C VAL A 304 -9.12 -3.23 -4.13
N GLU A 305 -9.56 -4.45 -3.83
CA GLU A 305 -10.96 -4.74 -3.48
C GLU A 305 -11.42 -3.89 -2.29
N ASP A 306 -10.61 -3.82 -1.23
CA ASP A 306 -10.89 -2.98 -0.07
C ASP A 306 -11.00 -1.50 -0.43
N ILE A 307 -10.11 -0.98 -1.26
CA ILE A 307 -10.15 0.41 -1.72
C ILE A 307 -11.42 0.67 -2.54
N LEU A 308 -11.79 -0.23 -3.45
CA LEU A 308 -13.00 -0.09 -4.28
C LEU A 308 -14.29 -0.06 -3.46
N VAL A 309 -14.37 -0.84 -2.38
CA VAL A 309 -15.49 -0.75 -1.43
C VAL A 309 -15.57 0.65 -0.82
N THR A 310 -14.44 1.24 -0.43
CA THR A 310 -14.42 2.59 0.16
C THR A 310 -14.79 3.71 -0.82
N PHE A 311 -14.74 3.43 -2.13
CA PHE A 311 -15.27 4.30 -3.19
C PHE A 311 -16.77 4.09 -3.45
N ASN A 312 -17.41 3.08 -2.84
CA ASN A 312 -18.71 2.53 -3.22
C ASN A 312 -18.76 2.08 -4.69
N ALA A 313 -17.65 1.63 -5.22
CA ALA A 313 -17.50 1.21 -6.62
C ALA A 313 -17.87 -0.27 -6.83
N ILE A 314 -17.91 -1.06 -5.76
CA ILE A 314 -18.29 -2.48 -5.78
C ILE A 314 -19.20 -2.81 -4.60
N GLU A 315 -20.02 -3.85 -4.77
CA GLU A 315 -20.81 -4.42 -3.68
C GLU A 315 -19.93 -5.24 -2.74
N VAL A 316 -20.38 -5.34 -1.48
CA VAL A 316 -19.72 -6.19 -0.49
C VAL A 316 -20.19 -7.63 -0.65
N SER A 317 -19.31 -8.48 -1.18
CA SER A 317 -19.54 -9.93 -1.27
C SER A 317 -19.62 -10.58 0.12
N ASP A 318 -20.24 -11.75 0.21
CA ASP A 318 -20.31 -12.49 1.48
C ASP A 318 -18.91 -12.86 2.00
N GLY A 319 -17.97 -13.22 1.12
CA GLY A 319 -16.58 -13.50 1.52
C GLY A 319 -15.86 -12.28 2.08
N LEU A 320 -16.06 -11.10 1.49
CA LEU A 320 -15.51 -9.85 1.98
C LEU A 320 -16.12 -9.45 3.33
N PHE A 321 -17.43 -9.63 3.47
CA PHE A 321 -18.14 -9.38 4.72
C PHE A 321 -17.65 -10.31 5.85
N GLU A 322 -17.52 -11.62 5.58
CA GLU A 322 -16.97 -12.58 6.55
C GLU A 322 -15.52 -12.23 6.94
N ARG A 323 -14.69 -11.79 5.99
CA ARG A 323 -13.34 -11.32 6.29
C ARG A 323 -13.36 -10.12 7.26
N ALA A 324 -14.29 -9.18 7.06
CA ALA A 324 -14.46 -8.03 7.96
C ALA A 324 -14.95 -8.47 9.35
N ARG A 325 -15.95 -9.35 9.43
CA ARG A 325 -16.50 -9.90 10.69
C ARG A 325 -15.44 -10.64 11.52
N ASN A 326 -14.52 -11.32 10.88
CA ASN A 326 -13.40 -12.02 11.52
C ASN A 326 -12.21 -11.09 11.87
N GLY A 327 -12.35 -9.77 11.70
CA GLY A 327 -11.32 -8.78 12.00
C GLY A 327 -10.09 -8.86 11.09
N LEU A 328 -10.26 -9.37 9.85
CA LEU A 328 -9.17 -9.55 8.88
C LEU A 328 -9.08 -8.41 7.86
N ALA A 329 -10.11 -7.54 7.77
CA ALA A 329 -10.14 -6.43 6.83
C ALA A 329 -9.45 -5.13 7.35
N GLY A 330 -8.91 -5.16 8.57
CA GLY A 330 -8.09 -4.08 9.13
C GLY A 330 -8.72 -2.69 9.00
N TRP A 331 -7.99 -1.77 8.36
CA TRP A 331 -8.32 -0.35 8.22
C TRP A 331 -9.69 -0.08 7.57
N CYS A 332 -10.16 -0.98 6.71
CA CYS A 332 -11.35 -0.78 5.91
C CYS A 332 -12.58 -1.52 6.50
N THR A 333 -12.41 -2.27 7.62
CA THR A 333 -13.52 -2.97 8.28
C THR A 333 -14.75 -2.10 8.50
N PRO A 334 -14.64 -0.84 9.03
CA PRO A 334 -15.80 0.01 9.24
C PRO A 334 -16.58 0.31 7.96
N GLU A 335 -15.89 0.54 6.85
CA GLU A 335 -16.52 0.84 5.56
C GLU A 335 -17.20 -0.38 4.93
N ILE A 336 -16.59 -1.56 5.04
CA ILE A 336 -17.21 -2.81 4.58
C ILE A 336 -18.53 -3.05 5.34
N LEU A 337 -18.52 -2.91 6.67
CA LEU A 337 -19.72 -3.06 7.49
C LEU A 337 -20.78 -2.00 7.15
N ARG A 338 -20.37 -0.75 6.95
CA ARG A 338 -21.28 0.35 6.55
C ARG A 338 -21.94 0.08 5.20
N VAL A 339 -21.13 -0.25 4.17
CA VAL A 339 -21.66 -0.52 2.82
C VAL A 339 -22.62 -1.73 2.85
N ARG A 340 -22.27 -2.77 3.61
CA ARG A 340 -23.17 -3.93 3.81
C ARG A 340 -24.45 -3.51 4.52
N ALA A 341 -24.38 -2.69 5.56
CA ALA A 341 -25.56 -2.21 6.28
C ALA A 341 -26.50 -1.38 5.39
N ASP A 342 -25.93 -0.51 4.54
CA ASP A 342 -26.69 0.33 3.62
C ASP A 342 -27.47 -0.51 2.56
N SER A 343 -27.06 -1.76 2.30
CA SER A 343 -27.74 -2.70 1.39
C SER A 343 -28.82 -3.55 2.06
N LEU A 344 -28.93 -3.54 3.40
CA LEU A 344 -29.90 -4.37 4.13
C LEU A 344 -31.31 -3.78 4.10
N THR A 345 -32.31 -4.61 3.88
CA THR A 345 -33.73 -4.25 4.00
C THR A 345 -34.22 -4.26 5.45
N ASP A 346 -33.65 -5.12 6.30
CA ASP A 346 -33.93 -5.16 7.74
C ASP A 346 -33.25 -3.97 8.45
N ARG A 347 -34.06 -2.99 8.82
CA ARG A 347 -33.60 -1.77 9.48
C ARG A 347 -32.95 -2.01 10.85
N ARG A 348 -33.34 -3.06 11.59
CA ARG A 348 -32.74 -3.38 12.89
C ARG A 348 -31.35 -4.00 12.69
N ALA A 349 -31.23 -4.91 11.76
CA ALA A 349 -29.94 -5.48 11.39
C ALA A 349 -28.98 -4.41 10.86
N ALA A 350 -29.48 -3.49 10.01
CA ALA A 350 -28.70 -2.37 9.50
C ALA A 350 -28.22 -1.44 10.63
N GLU A 351 -29.08 -1.07 11.57
CA GLU A 351 -28.73 -0.24 12.72
C GLU A 351 -27.64 -0.88 13.58
N THR A 352 -27.80 -2.17 13.90
CA THR A 352 -26.82 -2.93 14.70
C THR A 352 -25.45 -2.91 14.02
N LEU A 353 -25.41 -3.16 12.71
CA LEU A 353 -24.17 -3.22 11.95
C LEU A 353 -23.50 -1.83 11.81
N LEU A 354 -24.29 -0.75 11.67
CA LEU A 354 -23.79 0.61 11.64
C LEU A 354 -23.22 1.06 12.98
N LEU A 355 -23.83 0.66 14.10
CA LEU A 355 -23.30 0.95 15.45
C LEU A 355 -21.97 0.19 15.67
N GLU A 356 -21.86 -1.04 15.23
CA GLU A 356 -20.61 -1.80 15.26
C GLU A 356 -19.53 -1.11 14.41
N ALA A 357 -19.85 -0.74 13.16
CA ALA A 357 -18.95 -0.05 12.26
C ALA A 357 -18.45 1.28 12.85
N LEU A 358 -19.35 2.06 13.47
CA LEU A 358 -19.02 3.31 14.14
C LEU A 358 -18.05 3.10 15.31
N GLY A 359 -18.33 2.10 16.16
CA GLY A 359 -17.47 1.73 17.28
C GLY A 359 -16.06 1.33 16.85
N LEU A 360 -15.96 0.52 15.79
CA LEU A 360 -14.67 0.11 15.20
C LEU A 360 -13.91 1.30 14.59
N ALA A 361 -14.59 2.19 13.86
CA ALA A 361 -13.99 3.40 13.32
C ALA A 361 -13.40 4.29 14.43
N HIS A 362 -14.13 4.44 15.54
CA HIS A 362 -13.65 5.15 16.72
C HIS A 362 -12.42 4.50 17.34
N GLN A 363 -12.43 3.18 17.56
CA GLN A 363 -11.29 2.42 18.09
C GLN A 363 -10.05 2.54 17.19
N GLN A 364 -10.24 2.54 15.88
CA GLN A 364 -9.15 2.76 14.92
C GLN A 364 -8.62 4.20 14.91
N GLY A 365 -9.36 5.16 15.49
CA GLY A 365 -9.09 6.57 15.39
C GLY A 365 -9.30 7.11 13.97
N ALA A 366 -10.18 6.49 13.19
CA ALA A 366 -10.48 6.83 11.80
C ALA A 366 -11.70 7.76 11.72
N LEU A 367 -11.49 9.05 12.04
CA LEU A 367 -12.55 10.06 12.11
C LEU A 367 -13.37 10.16 10.81
N ALA A 368 -12.72 9.98 9.66
CA ALA A 368 -13.42 10.00 8.37
C ALA A 368 -14.41 8.81 8.24
N TRP A 369 -14.04 7.63 8.74
CA TRP A 369 -14.94 6.48 8.77
C TRP A 369 -16.04 6.66 9.84
N GLU A 370 -15.73 7.25 11.01
CA GLU A 370 -16.75 7.61 12.00
C GLU A 370 -17.82 8.52 11.35
N LEU A 371 -17.40 9.52 10.56
CA LEU A 371 -18.31 10.44 9.88
C LEU A 371 -19.23 9.72 8.89
N ARG A 372 -18.68 8.82 8.06
CA ARG A 372 -19.46 8.06 7.07
C ARG A 372 -20.45 7.11 7.74
N CYS A 373 -20.00 6.35 8.76
CA CYS A 373 -20.87 5.45 9.52
C CYS A 373 -22.01 6.22 10.22
N ALA A 374 -21.67 7.35 10.87
CA ALA A 374 -22.65 8.21 11.52
C ALA A 374 -23.63 8.82 10.51
N THR A 375 -23.20 9.14 9.30
CA THR A 375 -24.06 9.66 8.24
C THR A 375 -25.10 8.62 7.81
N SER A 376 -24.70 7.36 7.57
CA SER A 376 -25.62 6.26 7.26
C SER A 376 -26.60 6.01 8.41
N LEU A 377 -26.12 5.99 9.66
CA LEU A 377 -26.92 5.79 10.85
C LEU A 377 -27.94 6.92 11.07
N ALA A 378 -27.52 8.17 10.89
CA ALA A 378 -28.38 9.33 11.03
C ALA A 378 -29.51 9.35 9.99
N ARG A 379 -29.24 8.96 8.75
CA ARG A 379 -30.27 8.80 7.72
C ARG A 379 -31.27 7.69 8.07
N LEU A 380 -30.78 6.58 8.59
CA LEU A 380 -31.64 5.48 9.07
C LEU A 380 -32.54 5.96 10.20
N TRP A 381 -32.00 6.69 11.19
CA TRP A 381 -32.76 7.25 12.31
C TRP A 381 -33.73 8.36 11.86
N GLN A 382 -33.33 9.22 10.91
CA GLN A 382 -34.24 10.21 10.31
C GLN A 382 -35.45 9.54 9.67
N ALA A 383 -35.23 8.44 8.91
CA ALA A 383 -36.33 7.67 8.30
C ALA A 383 -37.24 6.95 9.32
N GLN A 384 -36.77 6.78 10.55
CA GLN A 384 -37.53 6.25 11.70
C GLN A 384 -38.19 7.34 12.55
N GLY A 385 -38.04 8.63 12.20
CA GLY A 385 -38.55 9.77 13.02
C GLY A 385 -37.65 10.11 14.21
N ARG A 386 -36.50 9.48 14.38
CA ARG A 386 -35.54 9.74 15.48
C ARG A 386 -34.59 10.88 15.11
N VAL A 387 -35.17 12.09 14.96
CA VAL A 387 -34.46 13.26 14.44
C VAL A 387 -33.40 13.78 15.43
N GLN A 388 -33.74 13.90 16.71
CA GLN A 388 -32.82 14.44 17.72
C GLN A 388 -31.58 13.57 17.92
N PRO A 389 -31.68 12.24 18.13
CA PRO A 389 -30.50 11.37 18.21
C PRO A 389 -29.60 11.41 16.94
N ALA A 390 -30.20 11.50 15.74
CA ALA A 390 -29.45 11.61 14.48
C ALA A 390 -28.63 12.91 14.44
N ARG A 391 -29.26 14.02 14.84
CA ARG A 391 -28.61 15.34 14.89
C ARG A 391 -27.48 15.40 15.91
N ASP A 392 -27.71 14.92 17.14
CA ASP A 392 -26.71 14.94 18.21
C ASP A 392 -25.46 14.13 17.84
N LEU A 393 -25.66 12.94 17.27
CA LEU A 393 -24.59 12.09 16.77
C LEU A 393 -23.74 12.81 15.71
N LEU A 394 -24.39 13.31 14.65
CA LEU A 394 -23.69 13.97 13.55
C LEU A 394 -22.98 15.25 13.98
N SER A 395 -23.64 16.08 14.81
CA SER A 395 -23.05 17.32 15.30
C SER A 395 -21.80 17.08 16.12
N SER A 396 -21.80 16.05 16.98
CA SER A 396 -20.66 15.71 17.83
C SER A 396 -19.44 15.29 17.02
N ILE A 397 -19.64 14.51 15.94
CA ILE A 397 -18.54 14.02 15.08
C ILE A 397 -18.07 15.14 14.14
N TYR A 398 -19.01 15.87 13.52
CA TYR A 398 -18.69 16.97 12.61
C TYR A 398 -17.87 18.07 13.28
N ALA A 399 -18.15 18.41 14.54
CA ALA A 399 -17.43 19.41 15.32
C ALA A 399 -15.94 19.05 15.57
N ARG A 400 -15.54 17.81 15.38
CA ARG A 400 -14.15 17.37 15.54
C ARG A 400 -13.28 17.64 14.31
N PHE A 401 -13.88 17.98 13.15
CA PHE A 401 -13.14 18.37 11.96
C PHE A 401 -12.70 19.83 12.04
N THR A 402 -11.47 20.08 11.65
CA THR A 402 -10.84 21.41 11.67
C THR A 402 -10.47 21.92 10.28
N GLU A 403 -10.62 21.07 9.25
CA GLU A 403 -10.31 21.38 7.84
C GLU A 403 -11.18 20.52 6.90
N GLY A 404 -11.11 20.79 5.61
CA GLY A 404 -11.74 19.96 4.58
C GLY A 404 -13.24 20.16 4.40
N PHE A 405 -13.78 21.28 4.86
CA PHE A 405 -15.23 21.55 4.81
C PHE A 405 -15.82 21.66 3.39
N ALA A 406 -14.97 21.72 2.37
CA ALA A 406 -15.35 21.62 0.97
C ALA A 406 -15.40 20.19 0.43
N THR A 407 -14.95 19.19 1.18
CA THR A 407 -14.98 17.78 0.76
C THR A 407 -16.40 17.25 0.71
N GLN A 408 -16.63 16.27 -0.18
CA GLN A 408 -17.97 15.75 -0.44
C GLN A 408 -18.66 15.22 0.83
N ASP A 409 -17.92 14.51 1.69
CA ASP A 409 -18.50 13.93 2.91
C ASP A 409 -18.93 15.03 3.90
N LEU A 410 -18.10 16.04 4.17
CA LEU A 410 -18.42 17.14 5.08
C LEU A 410 -19.56 18.04 4.54
N VAL A 411 -19.58 18.28 3.23
CA VAL A 411 -20.71 19.01 2.58
C VAL A 411 -22.02 18.24 2.73
N ARG A 412 -22.00 16.91 2.53
CA ARG A 412 -23.19 16.04 2.70
C ARG A 412 -23.69 16.05 4.15
N VAL A 413 -22.78 15.98 5.13
CA VAL A 413 -23.13 16.02 6.54
C VAL A 413 -23.73 17.36 6.93
N ARG A 414 -23.14 18.47 6.47
CA ARG A 414 -23.69 19.80 6.72
C ARG A 414 -25.13 19.94 6.23
N ARG A 415 -25.38 19.52 4.99
CA ARG A 415 -26.75 19.53 4.42
C ARG A 415 -27.72 18.68 5.25
N LEU A 416 -27.29 17.46 5.67
CA LEU A 416 -28.11 16.61 6.49
C LEU A 416 -28.40 17.22 7.87
N LEU A 417 -27.44 17.92 8.48
CA LEU A 417 -27.64 18.65 9.73
C LEU A 417 -28.66 19.81 9.57
N ASP A 418 -28.62 20.54 8.46
CA ASP A 418 -29.60 21.60 8.15
C ASP A 418 -30.99 20.97 7.96
N GLU A 419 -31.14 19.86 7.22
CA GLU A 419 -32.42 19.13 7.06
C GLU A 419 -32.99 18.61 8.39
N LEU A 420 -32.12 18.18 9.33
CA LEU A 420 -32.54 17.73 10.67
C LEU A 420 -32.91 18.88 11.59
N GLN A 421 -32.49 20.13 11.32
CA GLN A 421 -32.89 21.31 12.04
C GLN A 421 -34.30 21.77 11.64
N ASP A 422 -34.61 21.75 10.33
CA ASP A 422 -35.89 22.22 9.79
C ASP A 422 -37.08 21.31 10.16
N LYS A 423 -36.83 20.05 10.48
CA LYS A 423 -37.82 19.06 10.89
C LYS A 423 -38.07 19.03 12.41
N ARG A 424 -37.99 20.15 13.14
CA ARG A 424 -38.42 20.21 14.55
C ARG A 424 -39.89 19.86 14.65
N PRO A 425 -40.33 18.91 15.49
CA PRO A 425 -41.72 18.77 15.81
C PRO A 425 -42.21 20.09 16.46
N ALA A 426 -43.35 20.59 15.96
CA ALA A 426 -44.03 21.73 16.53
C ALA A 426 -44.48 21.44 17.96
#